data_6a37a45f5362e5a9cfdebf0be61920f3
#
_entry.id   6a37a45f5362e5a9cfdebf0be61920f3
#
_cell.length_a   1.000
_cell.length_b   1.000
_cell.length_c   1.000
_cell.angle_alpha   90.00
_cell.angle_beta   90.00
_cell.angle_gamma   90.00
#
_symmetry.space_group_name_H-M   'P 1'
#
loop_
_entity.id
_entity.type
_entity.pdbx_description
1 polymer ?
#
loop_
_entity_poly.entity_id
_entity_poly.type
_entity_poly.pdbx_seq_one_letter_code
_entity_poly.pdbx_strand_id
1 'polypeptide(L)'
;TRKESSAASDVYKRQVSDAVLLSRIAKKVIIVHRRDTLRATKIYHDQLMKTENIEFRWNNTVNELIYGERLTGVRLKDTVTGEENIIECDGLFVSIGRKPTTDFLDNQIELDNKGYIVAGENTETSIPGVYAVGDVRTKLLRQIVTAVADGAMAVHMAEEYVEK
;
A
#
# COMPACT_ATOMS: atom_id res chain seq x y z
N THR A 1 9.94 -19.34 11.66
CA THR A 1 10.09 -18.73 10.34
C THR A 1 8.77 -18.49 9.60
N ARG A 2 7.81 -17.79 10.23
CA ARG A 2 6.52 -17.45 9.61
C ARG A 2 6.04 -16.07 10.07
N LYS A 3 6.90 -15.03 10.01
CA LYS A 3 6.52 -13.67 10.45
C LYS A 3 6.49 -12.61 9.33
N GLU A 4 6.69 -12.97 8.08
CA GLU A 4 6.64 -11.99 6.96
C GLU A 4 5.32 -11.96 6.19
N SER A 5 4.32 -12.77 6.57
CA SER A 5 3.20 -13.06 5.67
C SER A 5 2.02 -12.10 5.73
N SER A 6 1.77 -11.37 6.83
CA SER A 6 0.50 -10.63 6.95
C SER A 6 0.48 -9.30 6.19
N ALA A 7 1.51 -8.46 6.31
CA ALA A 7 1.54 -7.18 5.63
C ALA A 7 1.79 -7.31 4.11
N ALA A 8 2.68 -8.22 3.70
CA ALA A 8 2.88 -8.54 2.30
C ALA A 8 1.63 -9.15 1.65
N SER A 9 0.95 -10.05 2.38
CA SER A 9 -0.31 -10.66 1.95
C SER A 9 -1.42 -9.62 1.70
N ASP A 10 -1.51 -8.55 2.47
CA ASP A 10 -2.57 -7.55 2.34
C ASP A 10 -2.37 -6.66 1.10
N VAL A 11 -1.14 -6.26 0.79
CA VAL A 11 -0.81 -5.51 -0.44
C VAL A 11 -1.15 -6.32 -1.69
N TYR A 12 -0.80 -7.61 -1.71
CA TYR A 12 -1.08 -8.48 -2.86
C TYR A 12 -2.56 -8.81 -3.01
N LYS A 13 -3.29 -9.00 -1.90
CA LYS A 13 -4.75 -9.15 -1.93
C LYS A 13 -5.41 -7.91 -2.55
N ARG A 14 -4.96 -6.73 -2.19
CA ARG A 14 -5.51 -5.48 -2.73
C ARG A 14 -5.25 -5.37 -4.23
N GLN A 15 -4.02 -5.60 -4.69
CA GLN A 15 -3.67 -5.59 -6.12
C GLN A 15 -4.57 -6.54 -6.93
N VAL A 16 -4.76 -7.76 -6.45
CA VAL A 16 -5.64 -8.74 -7.09
C VAL A 16 -7.09 -8.31 -7.07
N SER A 17 -7.60 -7.86 -5.93
CA SER A 17 -8.99 -7.40 -5.79
C SER A 17 -9.27 -6.20 -6.69
N ASP A 18 -8.35 -5.24 -6.76
CA ASP A 18 -8.45 -4.08 -7.63
C ASP A 18 -8.46 -4.50 -9.10
N ALA A 19 -7.57 -5.41 -9.51
CA ALA A 19 -7.52 -5.91 -10.89
C ALA A 19 -8.80 -6.64 -11.30
N VAL A 20 -9.36 -7.49 -10.44
CA VAL A 20 -10.65 -8.18 -10.68
C VAL A 20 -11.80 -7.19 -10.74
N LEU A 21 -11.82 -6.15 -9.88
CA LEU A 21 -12.84 -5.12 -9.95
C LEU A 21 -12.74 -4.33 -11.25
N LEU A 22 -11.54 -3.89 -11.61
CA LEU A 22 -11.29 -3.14 -12.84
C LEU A 22 -11.62 -3.95 -14.09
N SER A 23 -11.38 -5.26 -14.10
CA SER A 23 -11.70 -6.11 -15.26
C SER A 23 -13.20 -6.14 -15.62
N ARG A 24 -14.07 -5.78 -14.68
CA ARG A 24 -15.53 -5.71 -14.91
C ARG A 24 -15.97 -4.43 -15.61
N ILE A 25 -15.16 -3.37 -15.56
CA ILE A 25 -15.53 -2.04 -16.07
C ILE A 25 -14.60 -1.54 -17.16
N ALA A 26 -13.36 -2.05 -17.22
CA ALA A 26 -12.38 -1.68 -18.25
C ALA A 26 -12.38 -2.70 -19.40
N LYS A 27 -12.09 -2.24 -20.61
CA LYS A 27 -11.91 -3.13 -21.77
C LYS A 27 -10.73 -4.08 -21.59
N LYS A 28 -9.66 -3.58 -20.93
CA LYS A 28 -8.42 -4.31 -20.70
C LYS A 28 -7.78 -3.82 -19.41
N VAL A 29 -7.23 -4.73 -18.63
CA VAL A 29 -6.45 -4.45 -17.43
C VAL A 29 -5.05 -5.04 -17.60
N ILE A 30 -4.03 -4.24 -17.37
CA ILE A 30 -2.63 -4.68 -17.43
C ILE A 30 -2.05 -4.61 -16.03
N ILE A 31 -1.67 -5.75 -15.48
CA ILE A 31 -0.99 -5.84 -14.18
C ILE A 31 0.51 -5.73 -14.42
N VAL A 32 1.10 -4.63 -13.95
CA VAL A 32 2.55 -4.44 -13.97
C VAL A 32 3.13 -4.95 -12.65
N HIS A 33 4.06 -5.88 -12.73
CA HIS A 33 4.68 -6.46 -11.55
C HIS A 33 6.20 -6.62 -11.72
N ARG A 34 6.96 -6.16 -10.71
CA ARG A 34 8.44 -6.11 -10.74
C ARG A 34 9.16 -7.46 -10.70
N ARG A 35 8.45 -8.56 -10.55
CA ARG A 35 8.95 -9.93 -10.53
C ARG A 35 8.17 -10.78 -11.52
N ASP A 36 8.63 -11.97 -11.77
CA ASP A 36 8.02 -12.99 -12.64
C ASP A 36 6.83 -13.73 -11.99
N THR A 37 6.58 -13.50 -10.71
CA THR A 37 5.51 -14.18 -9.97
C THR A 37 4.83 -13.25 -8.96
N LEU A 38 3.54 -13.45 -8.75
CA LEU A 38 2.79 -12.84 -7.65
C LEU A 38 3.07 -13.61 -6.34
N ARG A 39 3.25 -12.88 -5.25
CA ARG A 39 3.28 -13.47 -3.89
C ARG A 39 1.90 -13.80 -3.35
N ALA A 40 0.85 -13.65 -4.15
CA ALA A 40 -0.53 -13.97 -3.78
C ALA A 40 -0.70 -15.49 -3.57
N THR A 41 -1.66 -15.87 -2.73
CA THR A 41 -2.05 -17.28 -2.60
C THR A 41 -2.57 -17.81 -3.95
N LYS A 42 -2.33 -19.09 -4.21
CA LYS A 42 -2.67 -19.76 -5.48
C LYS A 42 -4.12 -19.50 -5.95
N ILE A 43 -5.05 -19.38 -5.01
CA ILE A 43 -6.48 -19.13 -5.29
C ILE A 43 -6.68 -17.79 -6.03
N TYR A 44 -6.00 -16.73 -5.61
CA TYR A 44 -6.10 -15.42 -6.26
C TYR A 44 -5.39 -15.37 -7.62
N HIS A 45 -4.29 -16.10 -7.75
CA HIS A 45 -3.58 -16.24 -9.01
C HIS A 45 -4.44 -16.92 -10.08
N ASP A 46 -5.09 -18.03 -9.71
CA ASP A 46 -5.97 -18.78 -10.60
C ASP A 46 -7.18 -17.94 -11.10
N GLN A 47 -7.69 -17.06 -10.25
CA GLN A 47 -8.77 -16.15 -10.63
C GLN A 47 -8.32 -15.12 -11.67
N LEU A 48 -7.15 -14.49 -11.47
CA LEU A 48 -6.59 -13.54 -12.41
C LEU A 48 -6.29 -14.17 -13.77
N MET A 49 -5.67 -15.36 -13.76
CA MET A 49 -5.27 -16.05 -14.99
C MET A 49 -6.46 -16.54 -15.82
N LYS A 50 -7.65 -16.70 -15.21
CA LYS A 50 -8.89 -17.08 -15.89
C LYS A 50 -9.68 -15.89 -16.44
N THR A 51 -9.28 -14.65 -16.12
CA THR A 51 -9.99 -13.45 -16.54
C THR A 51 -9.43 -12.99 -17.89
N GLU A 52 -10.20 -13.12 -18.95
CA GLU A 52 -9.77 -12.96 -20.36
C GLU A 52 -9.18 -11.57 -20.69
N ASN A 53 -9.67 -10.51 -20.04
CA ASN A 53 -9.21 -9.13 -20.29
C ASN A 53 -8.11 -8.65 -19.32
N ILE A 54 -7.48 -9.57 -18.57
CA ILE A 54 -6.32 -9.26 -17.73
C ILE A 54 -5.05 -9.77 -18.39
N GLU A 55 -4.08 -8.87 -18.58
CA GLU A 55 -2.73 -9.20 -19.03
C GLU A 55 -1.70 -8.89 -17.95
N PHE A 56 -0.55 -9.55 -18.02
CA PHE A 56 0.57 -9.33 -17.10
C PHE A 56 1.79 -8.77 -17.85
N ARG A 57 2.42 -7.78 -17.23
CA ARG A 57 3.77 -7.33 -17.56
C ARG A 57 4.67 -7.65 -16.38
N TRP A 58 5.25 -8.85 -16.45
CA TRP A 58 6.20 -9.35 -15.48
C TRP A 58 7.56 -8.66 -15.62
N ASN A 59 8.32 -8.63 -14.53
CA ASN A 59 9.64 -8.01 -14.46
C ASN A 59 9.64 -6.55 -14.91
N ASN A 60 8.53 -5.84 -14.72
CA ASN A 60 8.40 -4.46 -15.14
C ASN A 60 8.05 -3.54 -13.96
N THR A 61 8.57 -2.32 -14.04
CA THR A 61 8.19 -1.19 -13.17
C THR A 61 7.72 -0.02 -14.02
N VAL A 62 6.82 0.79 -13.47
CA VAL A 62 6.43 2.06 -14.11
C VAL A 62 7.55 3.06 -13.85
N ASN A 63 8.15 3.59 -14.91
CA ASN A 63 9.25 4.55 -14.88
C ASN A 63 8.78 5.99 -15.10
N GLU A 64 7.78 6.18 -15.95
CA GLU A 64 7.28 7.50 -16.33
C GLU A 64 5.78 7.44 -16.66
N LEU A 65 5.07 8.55 -16.38
CA LEU A 65 3.70 8.75 -16.81
C LEU A 65 3.70 9.61 -18.09
N ILE A 66 2.95 9.17 -19.10
CA ILE A 66 2.80 9.90 -20.37
C ILE A 66 1.41 10.52 -20.35
N TYR A 67 1.35 11.85 -20.34
CA TYR A 67 0.11 12.59 -20.22
C TYR A 67 0.16 13.95 -20.93
N GLY A 68 -1.03 14.44 -21.31
CA GLY A 68 -1.27 15.82 -21.70
C GLY A 68 -2.30 16.39 -20.71
N GLU A 69 -3.52 16.66 -21.18
CA GLU A 69 -4.64 17.02 -20.29
C GLU A 69 -5.09 15.83 -19.42
N ARG A 70 -4.84 14.61 -19.87
CA ARG A 70 -5.13 13.35 -19.16
C ARG A 70 -4.01 12.33 -19.40
N LEU A 71 -4.00 11.26 -18.61
CA LEU A 71 -3.09 10.14 -18.82
C LEU A 71 -3.38 9.49 -20.18
N THR A 72 -2.34 9.25 -20.96
CA THR A 72 -2.41 8.57 -22.27
C THR A 72 -1.58 7.29 -22.31
N GLY A 73 -0.66 7.13 -21.37
CA GLY A 73 0.17 5.93 -21.28
C GLY A 73 1.16 5.96 -20.14
N VAL A 74 1.91 4.88 -20.03
CA VAL A 74 3.01 4.72 -19.08
C VAL A 74 4.23 4.13 -19.77
N ARG A 75 5.41 4.61 -19.41
CA ARG A 75 6.67 3.98 -19.77
C ARG A 75 7.02 2.94 -18.72
N LEU A 76 7.15 1.71 -19.16
CA LEU A 76 7.62 0.60 -18.33
C LEU A 76 9.11 0.39 -18.55
N LYS A 77 9.80 -0.05 -17.50
CA LYS A 77 11.18 -0.51 -17.55
C LYS A 77 11.24 -1.95 -17.08
N ASP A 78 11.82 -2.81 -17.92
CA ASP A 78 12.12 -4.19 -17.55
C ASP A 78 13.24 -4.21 -16.50
N THR A 79 13.00 -4.92 -15.39
CA THR A 79 13.93 -4.99 -14.25
C THR A 79 15.10 -5.94 -14.48
N VAL A 80 15.04 -6.80 -15.53
CA VAL A 80 16.04 -7.79 -15.86
C VAL A 80 16.91 -7.29 -17.02
N THR A 81 16.27 -6.83 -18.11
CA THR A 81 16.99 -6.39 -19.33
C THR A 81 17.31 -4.91 -19.33
N GLY A 82 16.57 -4.11 -18.56
CA GLY A 82 16.66 -2.65 -18.57
C GLY A 82 15.94 -1.98 -19.74
N GLU A 83 15.35 -2.76 -20.64
CA GLU A 83 14.59 -2.24 -21.79
C GLU A 83 13.38 -1.43 -21.39
N GLU A 84 13.06 -0.42 -22.16
CA GLU A 84 11.89 0.44 -21.93
C GLU A 84 10.84 0.23 -23.01
N ASN A 85 9.57 0.14 -22.59
CA ASN A 85 8.43 -0.02 -23.46
C ASN A 85 7.30 0.92 -23.02
N ILE A 86 6.55 1.47 -23.98
CA ILE A 86 5.39 2.31 -23.71
C ILE A 86 4.13 1.46 -23.84
N ILE A 87 3.23 1.62 -22.88
CA ILE A 87 1.88 1.04 -22.91
C ILE A 87 0.88 2.20 -22.89
N GLU A 88 -0.02 2.22 -23.85
CA GLU A 88 -1.16 3.14 -23.85
C GLU A 88 -2.18 2.72 -22.78
N CYS A 89 -2.66 3.67 -21.98
CA CYS A 89 -3.68 3.45 -20.97
C CYS A 89 -4.39 4.76 -20.60
N ASP A 90 -5.65 4.64 -20.20
CA ASP A 90 -6.48 5.77 -19.77
C ASP A 90 -6.43 5.98 -18.24
N GLY A 91 -5.86 5.06 -17.48
CA GLY A 91 -5.77 5.12 -16.03
C GLY A 91 -4.69 4.24 -15.45
N LEU A 92 -4.12 4.65 -14.33
CA LEU A 92 -3.14 3.90 -13.56
C LEU A 92 -3.59 3.79 -12.10
N PHE A 93 -3.67 2.57 -11.60
CA PHE A 93 -3.97 2.25 -10.20
C PHE A 93 -2.70 1.75 -9.51
N VAL A 94 -2.25 2.47 -8.49
CA VAL A 94 -1.01 2.17 -7.77
C VAL A 94 -1.32 1.35 -6.52
N SER A 95 -0.98 0.05 -6.53
CA SER A 95 -1.20 -0.90 -5.44
C SER A 95 0.10 -1.56 -4.97
N ILE A 96 1.15 -0.75 -4.73
CA ILE A 96 2.50 -1.20 -4.37
C ILE A 96 2.78 -1.19 -2.86
N GLY A 97 1.77 -0.83 -2.04
CA GLY A 97 1.88 -0.64 -0.61
C GLY A 97 1.88 0.83 -0.19
N ARG A 98 1.96 1.06 1.10
CA ARG A 98 2.00 2.40 1.70
C ARG A 98 3.31 2.57 2.48
N LYS A 99 3.88 3.76 2.42
CA LYS A 99 4.91 4.24 3.31
C LYS A 99 4.27 5.33 4.19
N PRO A 100 4.41 5.29 5.52
CA PRO A 100 3.95 6.38 6.36
C PRO A 100 4.80 7.63 6.10
N THR A 101 4.17 8.80 6.11
CA THR A 101 4.87 10.08 5.97
C THR A 101 5.32 10.54 7.35
N THR A 102 6.46 10.07 7.80
CA THR A 102 7.05 10.32 9.13
C THR A 102 8.41 10.99 9.06
N ASP A 103 8.91 11.27 7.86
CA ASP A 103 10.24 11.87 7.66
C ASP A 103 10.37 13.25 8.34
N PHE A 104 9.26 14.00 8.54
CA PHE A 104 9.22 15.30 9.22
C PHE A 104 9.44 15.20 10.74
N LEU A 105 9.35 14.01 11.32
CA LEU A 105 9.57 13.81 12.77
C LEU A 105 11.04 13.79 13.16
N ASP A 106 11.95 13.79 12.20
CA ASP A 106 13.39 13.92 12.35
C ASP A 106 13.98 13.05 13.49
N ASN A 107 13.53 11.79 13.55
CA ASN A 107 13.89 10.78 14.55
C ASN A 107 13.56 11.16 16.02
N GLN A 108 12.70 12.13 16.26
CA GLN A 108 12.29 12.52 17.61
C GLN A 108 11.39 11.49 18.29
N ILE A 109 10.64 10.71 17.49
CA ILE A 109 9.69 9.68 17.96
C ILE A 109 10.17 8.31 17.48
N GLU A 110 10.00 7.29 18.28
CA GLU A 110 10.37 5.92 17.92
C GLU A 110 9.54 5.43 16.72
N LEU A 111 10.24 4.95 15.69
CA LEU A 111 9.65 4.35 14.48
C LEU A 111 10.03 2.88 14.37
N ASP A 112 9.13 2.08 13.79
CA ASP A 112 9.45 0.70 13.43
C ASP A 112 10.34 0.65 12.17
N ASN A 113 10.80 -0.55 11.79
CA ASN A 113 11.65 -0.77 10.62
C ASN A 113 10.99 -0.46 9.26
N LYS A 114 9.69 -0.09 9.27
CA LYS A 114 8.92 0.33 8.08
C LYS A 114 8.57 1.82 8.11
N GLY A 115 9.01 2.54 9.13
CA GLY A 115 8.77 3.95 9.34
C GLY A 115 7.45 4.30 10.03
N TYR A 116 6.69 3.32 10.57
CA TYR A 116 5.50 3.62 11.35
C TYR A 116 5.85 4.01 12.78
N ILE A 117 5.10 4.98 13.34
CA ILE A 117 5.27 5.39 14.73
C ILE A 117 4.93 4.20 15.66
N VAL A 118 5.83 3.87 16.57
CA VAL A 118 5.60 2.84 17.56
C VAL A 118 4.63 3.38 18.62
N ALA A 119 3.41 2.82 18.64
CA ALA A 119 2.38 3.16 19.62
C ALA A 119 1.48 1.94 19.87
N GLY A 120 1.14 1.72 21.14
CA GLY A 120 0.24 0.64 21.59
C GLY A 120 -1.25 0.98 21.41
N GLU A 121 -2.12 0.21 22.04
CA GLU A 121 -3.57 0.45 22.01
C GLU A 121 -3.96 1.78 22.66
N ASN A 122 -3.21 2.24 23.65
CA ASN A 122 -3.36 3.54 24.30
C ASN A 122 -2.89 4.73 23.44
N THR A 123 -2.39 4.47 22.22
CA THR A 123 -1.89 5.46 21.27
C THR A 123 -0.69 6.29 21.70
N GLU A 124 -0.14 6.06 22.90
CA GLU A 124 1.06 6.74 23.40
C GLU A 124 2.28 6.44 22.55
N THR A 125 3.09 7.46 22.33
CA THR A 125 4.38 7.35 21.63
C THR A 125 5.55 7.28 22.64
N SER A 126 6.77 7.29 22.14
CA SER A 126 7.98 7.38 22.97
C SER A 126 8.14 8.72 23.70
N ILE A 127 7.33 9.73 23.36
CA ILE A 127 7.35 11.06 23.99
C ILE A 127 6.07 11.23 24.81
N PRO A 128 6.17 11.47 26.14
CA PRO A 128 5.02 11.74 26.98
C PRO A 128 4.17 12.92 26.48
N GLY A 129 2.83 12.75 26.49
CA GLY A 129 1.88 13.74 25.99
C GLY A 129 1.77 13.82 24.47
N VAL A 130 2.48 12.97 23.72
CA VAL A 130 2.37 12.85 22.25
C VAL A 130 1.75 11.52 21.90
N TYR A 131 0.68 11.58 21.12
CA TYR A 131 -0.12 10.42 20.72
C TYR A 131 -0.10 10.22 19.22
N ALA A 132 -0.05 8.97 18.75
CA ALA A 132 -0.12 8.62 17.33
C ALA A 132 -1.40 7.88 17.03
N VAL A 133 -2.17 8.37 16.06
CA VAL A 133 -3.49 7.84 15.70
C VAL A 133 -3.58 7.47 14.22
N GLY A 134 -4.42 6.51 13.89
CA GLY A 134 -4.71 6.13 12.51
C GLY A 134 -3.63 5.29 11.85
N ASP A 135 -3.51 5.45 10.53
CA ASP A 135 -2.68 4.59 9.69
C ASP A 135 -1.17 4.83 9.84
N VAL A 136 -0.75 5.90 10.50
CA VAL A 136 0.65 6.30 10.66
C VAL A 136 1.38 5.49 11.75
N ARG A 137 0.65 4.85 12.65
CA ARG A 137 1.21 4.07 13.76
C ARG A 137 1.27 2.56 13.49
N THR A 138 1.99 1.85 14.33
CA THR A 138 2.04 0.38 14.35
C THR A 138 0.69 -0.21 14.70
N LYS A 139 0.08 -0.97 13.78
CA LYS A 139 -1.19 -1.67 14.00
C LYS A 139 -1.41 -2.76 12.94
N LEU A 140 -2.25 -3.75 13.27
CA LEU A 140 -2.56 -4.87 12.38
C LEU A 140 -3.53 -4.47 11.27
N LEU A 141 -4.56 -3.71 11.60
CA LEU A 141 -5.63 -3.35 10.67
C LEU A 141 -5.68 -1.83 10.49
N ARG A 142 -5.67 -1.39 9.24
CA ARG A 142 -5.73 0.02 8.83
C ARG A 142 -7.01 0.25 8.05
N GLN A 143 -8.03 0.77 8.76
CA GLN A 143 -9.37 1.09 8.24
C GLN A 143 -9.85 2.38 8.88
N ILE A 144 -10.84 3.03 8.28
CA ILE A 144 -11.44 4.26 8.80
C ILE A 144 -11.92 4.06 10.25
N VAL A 145 -12.63 2.96 10.52
CA VAL A 145 -13.16 2.66 11.86
C VAL A 145 -12.04 2.53 12.90
N THR A 146 -10.90 1.92 12.54
CA THR A 146 -9.77 1.80 13.48
C THR A 146 -9.02 3.12 13.67
N ALA A 147 -9.03 4.01 12.69
CA ALA A 147 -8.47 5.35 12.85
C ALA A 147 -9.35 6.24 13.74
N VAL A 148 -10.68 6.12 13.62
CA VAL A 148 -11.64 6.80 14.51
C VAL A 148 -11.50 6.32 15.95
N ALA A 149 -11.40 5.00 16.17
CA ALA A 149 -11.18 4.43 17.49
C ALA A 149 -9.87 4.90 18.14
N ASP A 150 -8.78 4.99 17.37
CA ASP A 150 -7.53 5.56 17.84
C ASP A 150 -7.69 7.02 18.29
N GLY A 151 -8.46 7.83 17.53
CA GLY A 151 -8.74 9.21 17.88
C GLY A 151 -9.46 9.35 19.21
N ALA A 152 -10.49 8.52 19.44
CA ALA A 152 -11.22 8.50 20.71
C ALA A 152 -10.30 8.10 21.88
N MET A 153 -9.44 7.11 21.69
CA MET A 153 -8.46 6.69 22.70
C MET A 153 -7.46 7.78 23.01
N ALA A 154 -6.92 8.45 22.00
CA ALA A 154 -5.94 9.52 22.19
C ALA A 154 -6.51 10.71 22.97
N VAL A 155 -7.79 11.08 22.74
CA VAL A 155 -8.45 12.14 23.52
C VAL A 155 -8.53 11.74 24.99
N HIS A 156 -9.00 10.54 25.28
CA HIS A 156 -9.09 10.03 26.66
C HIS A 156 -7.71 10.02 27.38
N MET A 157 -6.67 9.51 26.70
CA MET A 157 -5.31 9.49 27.25
C MET A 157 -4.72 10.89 27.44
N ALA A 158 -5.09 11.83 26.55
CA ALA A 158 -4.63 13.23 26.68
C ALA A 158 -5.30 13.93 27.86
N GLU A 159 -6.60 13.69 28.12
CA GLU A 159 -7.32 14.18 29.30
C GLU A 159 -6.62 13.68 30.58
N GLU A 160 -6.37 12.38 30.69
CA GLU A 160 -5.66 11.80 31.85
C GLU A 160 -4.23 12.38 32.03
N TYR A 161 -3.55 12.72 30.93
CA TYR A 161 -2.20 13.28 30.98
C TYR A 161 -2.20 14.72 31.52
N VAL A 162 -3.20 15.51 31.15
CA VAL A 162 -3.29 16.92 31.56
C VAL A 162 -3.77 17.07 33.00
N GLU A 163 -4.53 16.10 33.52
CA GLU A 163 -5.07 16.10 34.89
C GLU A 163 -4.02 15.69 35.96
N LYS A 164 -2.86 15.19 35.54
CA LYS A 164 -1.72 14.81 36.44
C LYS A 164 -0.85 16.00 36.77
#